data_11d399723af785bd88cecead97cca066
#
_entry.id   11d399723af785bd88cecead97cca066
#
_cell.length_a   1.000
_cell.length_b   1.000
_cell.length_c   1.000
_cell.angle_alpha   90.00
_cell.angle_beta   90.00
_cell.angle_gamma   90.00
#
_symmetry.space_group_name_H-M   'P 1'
#
loop_
_entity.id
_entity.type
_entity.pdbx_description
1 polymer ?
#
loop_
_entity_poly.entity_id
_entity_poly.type
_entity_poly.pdbx_seq_one_letter_code
_entity_poly.pdbx_strand_id
1 'polypeptide(L)'
;QGNGFKPGEISTIIDPIAYVDTMRNTTLSEGGSDKEDDEAYRERIHEAPESFSVAGPEGAYEYFTKSASHLVADVGVSSPRPGEVNIYPLLAGGGLPGQELLTTITDYLSDKKRRPLTDKLTVLAPTTTQYNIDAKYYIEKGADATVVKAKADKAVNDYVIWQKSKLGRDIVPSRLVQMLMDVSGIKRVEVTAPIFTPIAEQSGVAVANTIAVVFAGSEEE
;
A
#
# COMPACT_ATOMS: atom_id res chain seq x y z
N GLN A 1 19.88 -0.25 -3.90
CA GLN A 1 21.25 -0.67 -3.46
C GLN A 1 22.15 0.50 -3.02
N GLY A 2 21.78 1.76 -3.19
CA GLY A 2 22.58 2.93 -2.83
C GLY A 2 22.27 3.56 -1.48
N ASN A 3 21.30 3.03 -0.72
CA ASN A 3 20.91 3.58 0.58
C ASN A 3 21.74 3.00 1.73
N GLY A 4 21.90 3.79 2.80
CA GLY A 4 22.53 3.36 4.06
C GLY A 4 24.03 3.60 4.16
N PHE A 5 24.67 4.19 3.16
CA PHE A 5 26.07 4.59 3.26
C PHE A 5 26.23 5.80 4.18
N LYS A 6 27.07 5.65 5.20
CA LYS A 6 27.38 6.73 6.14
C LYS A 6 28.20 7.84 5.49
N PRO A 7 28.23 9.05 6.06
CA PRO A 7 29.11 10.11 5.58
C PRO A 7 30.57 9.65 5.42
N GLY A 8 31.13 9.85 4.24
CA GLY A 8 32.49 9.47 3.87
C GLY A 8 32.67 8.06 3.32
N GLU A 9 31.67 7.19 3.34
CA GLU A 9 31.76 5.82 2.81
C GLU A 9 31.73 5.78 1.27
N ILE A 10 31.07 6.74 0.63
CA ILE A 10 31.10 6.90 -0.84
C ILE A 10 32.25 7.86 -1.19
N SER A 11 33.37 7.30 -1.55
CA SER A 11 34.62 8.08 -1.77
C SER A 11 35.38 7.70 -3.05
N THR A 12 34.91 6.68 -3.80
CA THR A 12 35.63 6.21 -5.00
C THR A 12 35.12 6.91 -6.24
N ILE A 13 36.01 7.54 -6.99
CA ILE A 13 35.73 8.12 -8.31
C ILE A 13 36.01 7.02 -9.33
N ILE A 14 34.98 6.56 -10.03
CA ILE A 14 35.12 5.52 -11.08
C ILE A 14 35.62 6.13 -12.37
N ASP A 15 35.05 7.26 -12.80
CA ASP A 15 35.46 8.00 -13.97
C ASP A 15 36.18 9.27 -13.53
N PRO A 16 37.51 9.41 -13.79
CA PRO A 16 38.30 10.58 -13.39
C PRO A 16 37.75 11.88 -13.99
N ILE A 17 37.48 12.85 -13.11
CA ILE A 17 37.06 14.20 -13.52
C ILE A 17 38.26 15.14 -13.37
N ALA A 18 38.58 15.91 -14.42
CA ALA A 18 39.70 16.86 -14.39
C ALA A 18 39.54 17.85 -13.22
N TYR A 19 40.62 18.03 -12.46
CA TYR A 19 40.69 18.92 -11.28
C TYR A 19 39.85 18.46 -10.05
N VAL A 20 39.39 17.21 -10.01
CA VAL A 20 38.74 16.61 -8.84
C VAL A 20 39.62 15.48 -8.30
N ASP A 21 40.31 15.72 -7.20
CA ASP A 21 41.18 14.73 -6.57
C ASP A 21 40.46 13.79 -5.63
N THR A 22 39.45 14.29 -4.91
CA THR A 22 38.66 13.51 -3.94
C THR A 22 37.19 13.90 -3.96
N MET A 23 36.32 12.95 -3.70
CA MET A 23 34.92 13.22 -3.40
C MET A 23 34.44 12.31 -2.27
N ARG A 24 33.43 12.76 -1.53
CA ARG A 24 32.77 11.97 -0.50
C ARG A 24 31.35 12.47 -0.25
N ASN A 25 30.47 11.56 0.16
CA ASN A 25 29.16 11.97 0.63
C ASN A 25 29.29 12.62 2.02
N THR A 26 28.52 13.66 2.26
CA THR A 26 28.50 14.40 3.53
C THR A 26 27.34 13.99 4.44
N THR A 27 26.32 13.33 3.88
CA THR A 27 25.14 12.85 4.60
C THR A 27 24.99 11.35 4.41
N LEU A 28 24.11 10.73 5.20
CA LEU A 28 23.65 9.37 4.95
C LEU A 28 23.01 9.30 3.57
N SER A 29 23.34 8.27 2.79
CA SER A 29 22.67 8.05 1.50
C SER A 29 21.29 7.44 1.72
N GLU A 30 20.27 8.14 1.28
CA GLU A 30 18.86 7.74 1.42
C GLU A 30 18.04 8.22 0.21
N GLY A 31 16.77 7.82 0.13
CA GLY A 31 15.86 8.23 -0.94
C GLY A 31 16.04 7.48 -2.27
N GLY A 32 16.97 6.52 -2.36
CA GLY A 32 17.05 5.63 -3.50
C GLY A 32 15.99 4.53 -3.42
N SER A 33 15.38 4.18 -4.54
CA SER A 33 14.49 3.04 -4.69
C SER A 33 15.11 1.96 -5.59
N ASP A 34 14.61 0.75 -5.49
CA ASP A 34 14.92 -0.28 -6.47
C ASP A 34 14.30 0.09 -7.84
N LYS A 35 14.78 -0.59 -8.89
CA LYS A 35 14.21 -0.42 -10.22
C LYS A 35 12.73 -0.77 -10.17
N GLU A 36 11.91 0.09 -10.75
CA GLU A 36 10.48 -0.12 -10.93
C GLU A 36 10.24 -1.44 -11.69
N ASP A 37 9.29 -2.24 -11.23
CA ASP A 37 8.88 -3.44 -11.92
C ASP A 37 7.98 -3.13 -13.14
N ASP A 38 7.77 -4.14 -13.99
CA ASP A 38 7.04 -3.95 -15.24
C ASP A 38 5.56 -3.60 -15.03
N GLU A 39 4.95 -4.05 -13.95
CA GLU A 39 3.53 -3.74 -13.66
C GLU A 39 3.38 -2.30 -13.17
N ALA A 40 4.22 -1.86 -12.24
CA ALA A 40 4.26 -0.47 -11.78
C ALA A 40 4.58 0.49 -12.94
N TYR A 41 5.50 0.09 -13.85
CA TYR A 41 5.81 0.87 -15.04
C TYR A 41 4.63 0.97 -16.02
N ARG A 42 3.88 -0.12 -16.25
CA ARG A 42 2.66 -0.10 -17.07
C ARG A 42 1.58 0.80 -16.46
N GLU A 43 1.36 0.70 -15.16
CA GLU A 43 0.40 1.56 -14.46
C GLU A 43 0.78 3.03 -14.61
N ARG A 44 2.05 3.39 -14.41
CA ARG A 44 2.54 4.76 -14.60
C ARG A 44 2.41 5.26 -16.04
N ILE A 45 2.63 4.40 -17.05
CA ILE A 45 2.38 4.75 -18.47
C ILE A 45 0.88 5.00 -18.70
N HIS A 46 0.01 4.18 -18.12
CA HIS A 46 -1.44 4.34 -18.24
C HIS A 46 -1.93 5.63 -17.59
N GLU A 47 -1.33 6.01 -16.45
CA GLU A 47 -1.66 7.24 -15.72
C GLU A 47 -1.00 8.50 -16.32
N ALA A 48 0.04 8.36 -17.15
CA ALA A 48 0.81 9.49 -17.68
C ALA A 48 -0.03 10.54 -18.43
N PRO A 49 -1.08 10.19 -19.21
CA PRO A 49 -1.96 11.18 -19.82
C PRO A 49 -2.62 12.13 -18.83
N GLU A 50 -2.90 11.70 -17.61
CA GLU A 50 -3.50 12.52 -16.56
C GLU A 50 -2.58 13.67 -16.11
N SER A 51 -1.25 13.52 -16.30
CA SER A 51 -0.25 14.54 -16.00
C SER A 51 -0.39 15.81 -16.83
N PHE A 52 -1.03 15.74 -18.00
CA PHE A 52 -1.22 16.90 -18.88
C PHE A 52 -2.33 17.83 -18.42
N SER A 53 -3.21 17.37 -17.55
CA SER A 53 -4.31 18.19 -17.05
C SER A 53 -3.91 18.93 -15.78
N VAL A 54 -3.96 20.26 -15.81
CA VAL A 54 -3.81 21.15 -14.65
C VAL A 54 -5.17 21.73 -14.22
N ALA A 55 -6.27 21.18 -14.76
CA ALA A 55 -7.62 21.61 -14.44
C ALA A 55 -8.18 20.97 -13.15
N GLY A 56 -7.39 20.11 -12.47
CA GLY A 56 -7.75 19.50 -11.20
C GLY A 56 -8.61 18.24 -11.29
N PRO A 57 -8.52 17.40 -12.35
CA PRO A 57 -9.19 16.11 -12.33
C PRO A 57 -8.56 15.21 -11.26
N GLU A 58 -9.34 14.27 -10.74
CA GLU A 58 -8.92 13.32 -9.72
C GLU A 58 -7.63 12.57 -10.13
N GLY A 59 -7.58 12.02 -11.34
CA GLY A 59 -6.42 11.30 -11.86
C GLY A 59 -5.14 12.14 -11.91
N ALA A 60 -5.23 13.47 -12.15
CA ALA A 60 -4.04 14.31 -12.09
C ALA A 60 -3.47 14.42 -10.67
N TYR A 61 -4.33 14.54 -9.66
CA TYR A 61 -3.90 14.54 -8.26
C TYR A 61 -3.32 13.18 -7.84
N GLU A 62 -3.90 12.08 -8.28
CA GLU A 62 -3.35 10.73 -8.07
C GLU A 62 -1.96 10.59 -8.68
N TYR A 63 -1.82 10.94 -9.97
CA TYR A 63 -0.55 10.89 -10.69
C TYR A 63 0.54 11.73 -10.00
N PHE A 64 0.24 12.99 -9.68
CA PHE A 64 1.23 13.86 -9.04
C PHE A 64 1.56 13.43 -7.61
N THR A 65 0.61 12.87 -6.88
CA THR A 65 0.87 12.34 -5.53
C THR A 65 1.79 11.13 -5.57
N LYS A 66 1.56 10.17 -6.47
CA LYS A 66 2.46 9.03 -6.71
C LYS A 66 3.84 9.49 -7.22
N SER A 67 3.88 10.55 -8.04
CA SER A 67 5.14 11.14 -8.53
C SER A 67 5.94 11.86 -7.44
N ALA A 68 5.29 12.34 -6.38
CA ALA A 68 5.98 12.99 -5.25
C ALA A 68 6.80 12.01 -4.42
N SER A 69 6.39 10.73 -4.36
CA SER A 69 7.12 9.70 -3.62
C SER A 69 6.79 8.30 -4.14
N HIS A 70 7.82 7.52 -4.44
CA HIS A 70 7.72 6.11 -4.84
C HIS A 70 7.16 5.20 -3.72
N LEU A 71 7.09 5.67 -2.49
CA LEU A 71 6.48 4.93 -1.38
C LEU A 71 4.95 4.88 -1.46
N VAL A 72 4.33 5.81 -2.21
CA VAL A 72 2.89 5.90 -2.37
C VAL A 72 2.43 4.87 -3.41
N ALA A 73 1.59 3.93 -2.97
CA ALA A 73 1.05 2.89 -3.85
C ALA A 73 -0.41 3.16 -4.26
N ASP A 74 -1.18 3.82 -3.40
CA ASP A 74 -2.58 4.15 -3.70
C ASP A 74 -2.89 5.56 -3.20
N VAL A 75 -3.84 6.24 -3.84
CA VAL A 75 -4.21 7.63 -3.53
C VAL A 75 -5.70 7.79 -3.60
N GLY A 76 -6.29 8.29 -2.55
CA GLY A 76 -7.68 8.73 -2.59
C GLY A 76 -7.77 10.25 -2.68
N VAL A 77 -8.71 10.72 -3.49
CA VAL A 77 -8.97 12.15 -3.68
C VAL A 77 -10.44 12.43 -3.37
N SER A 78 -10.71 13.40 -2.55
CA SER A 78 -12.09 13.84 -2.27
C SER A 78 -12.23 15.35 -2.29
N SER A 79 -13.40 15.84 -2.69
CA SER A 79 -13.74 17.25 -2.66
C SER A 79 -14.93 17.46 -1.72
N PRO A 80 -14.70 17.69 -0.42
CA PRO A 80 -15.78 17.82 0.56
C PRO A 80 -16.59 19.11 0.36
N ARG A 81 -15.99 20.14 -0.24
CA ARG A 81 -16.62 21.43 -0.59
C ARG A 81 -16.03 21.98 -1.88
N PRO A 82 -16.74 22.81 -2.63
CA PRO A 82 -16.19 23.47 -3.81
C PRO A 82 -14.88 24.21 -3.48
N GLY A 83 -13.83 23.91 -4.25
CA GLY A 83 -12.50 24.50 -4.07
C GLY A 83 -11.66 23.89 -2.94
N GLU A 84 -12.17 22.90 -2.19
CA GLU A 84 -11.39 22.12 -1.24
C GLU A 84 -11.11 20.72 -1.81
N VAL A 85 -9.85 20.30 -1.80
CA VAL A 85 -9.42 18.97 -2.25
C VAL A 85 -8.60 18.32 -1.15
N ASN A 86 -9.06 17.17 -0.68
CA ASN A 86 -8.36 16.34 0.27
C ASN A 86 -7.72 15.14 -0.45
N ILE A 87 -6.47 14.87 -0.15
CA ILE A 87 -5.67 13.81 -0.74
C ILE A 87 -5.20 12.87 0.36
N TYR A 88 -5.41 11.57 0.15
CA TYR A 88 -5.11 10.51 1.12
C TYR A 88 -4.10 9.52 0.50
N PRO A 89 -2.79 9.72 0.68
CA PRO A 89 -1.79 8.78 0.18
C PRO A 89 -1.73 7.53 1.07
N LEU A 90 -1.73 6.34 0.46
CA LEU A 90 -1.51 5.05 1.11
C LEU A 90 -0.17 4.48 0.63
N LEU A 91 0.65 4.01 1.55
CA LEU A 91 1.95 3.45 1.20
C LEU A 91 1.86 1.99 0.76
N ALA A 92 2.86 1.53 0.05
CA ALA A 92 2.99 0.13 -0.33
C ALA A 92 2.83 -0.81 0.89
N GLY A 93 2.08 -1.89 0.72
CA GLY A 93 1.74 -2.81 1.80
C GLY A 93 0.74 -2.27 2.83
N GLY A 94 0.05 -1.17 2.54
CA GLY A 94 -0.97 -0.57 3.41
C GLY A 94 -0.39 0.21 4.59
N GLY A 95 0.84 0.71 4.45
CA GLY A 95 1.45 1.60 5.44
C GLY A 95 0.80 2.99 5.44
N LEU A 96 0.74 3.63 6.61
CA LEU A 96 0.26 5.01 6.71
C LEU A 96 1.44 5.98 6.56
N PRO A 97 1.27 7.11 5.84
CA PRO A 97 2.31 8.11 5.71
C PRO A 97 2.57 8.84 7.03
N GLY A 98 3.85 9.05 7.34
CA GLY A 98 4.25 9.93 8.43
C GLY A 98 4.12 11.42 8.06
N GLN A 99 4.19 12.32 9.05
CA GLN A 99 4.02 13.75 8.86
C GLN A 99 5.03 14.36 7.87
N GLU A 100 6.26 13.89 7.86
CA GLU A 100 7.31 14.35 6.94
C GLU A 100 6.93 14.09 5.47
N LEU A 101 6.44 12.88 5.18
CA LEU A 101 5.99 12.52 3.84
C LEU A 101 4.75 13.31 3.41
N LEU A 102 3.79 13.50 4.33
CA LEU A 102 2.61 14.35 4.07
C LEU A 102 3.02 15.77 3.70
N THR A 103 4.00 16.33 4.39
CA THR A 103 4.55 17.67 4.10
C THR A 103 5.23 17.69 2.72
N THR A 104 6.07 16.70 2.42
CA THR A 104 6.75 16.57 1.12
C THR A 104 5.74 16.52 -0.04
N ILE A 105 4.68 15.70 0.11
CA ILE A 105 3.62 15.61 -0.90
C ILE A 105 2.87 16.94 -1.02
N THR A 106 2.57 17.59 0.11
CA THR A 106 1.88 18.90 0.11
C THR A 106 2.68 19.95 -0.64
N ASP A 107 3.98 20.04 -0.37
CA ASP A 107 4.87 21.00 -1.01
C ASP A 107 4.97 20.74 -2.52
N TYR A 108 5.10 19.46 -2.90
CA TYR A 108 5.16 19.05 -4.30
C TYR A 108 3.89 19.40 -5.07
N LEU A 109 2.71 19.15 -4.49
CA LEU A 109 1.43 19.43 -5.10
C LEU A 109 1.06 20.93 -5.10
N SER A 110 1.65 21.72 -4.22
CA SER A 110 1.39 23.15 -4.10
C SER A 110 2.00 24.00 -5.23
N ASP A 111 2.85 23.39 -6.08
CA ASP A 111 3.41 24.07 -7.26
C ASP A 111 2.29 24.53 -8.20
N LYS A 112 2.36 25.80 -8.63
CA LYS A 112 1.40 26.44 -9.54
C LYS A 112 1.20 25.72 -10.87
N LYS A 113 2.12 24.86 -11.25
CA LYS A 113 2.05 24.04 -12.49
C LYS A 113 1.29 22.74 -12.32
N ARG A 114 0.93 22.36 -11.08
CA ARG A 114 0.31 21.06 -10.76
C ARG A 114 -1.10 21.15 -10.22
N ARG A 115 -1.53 22.32 -9.77
CA ARG A 115 -2.88 22.53 -9.25
C ARG A 115 -3.58 23.72 -9.87
N PRO A 116 -4.92 23.70 -9.97
CA PRO A 116 -5.71 24.90 -10.23
C PRO A 116 -5.49 25.97 -9.17
N LEU A 117 -5.58 27.23 -9.58
CA LEU A 117 -5.40 28.37 -8.67
C LEU A 117 -6.48 28.41 -7.57
N THR A 118 -7.66 27.88 -7.86
CA THR A 118 -8.83 27.87 -6.98
C THR A 118 -8.83 26.78 -5.92
N ASP A 119 -7.99 25.75 -6.09
CA ASP A 119 -8.03 24.56 -5.23
C ASP A 119 -7.18 24.75 -3.97
N LYS A 120 -7.83 24.58 -2.83
CA LYS A 120 -7.18 24.49 -1.53
C LYS A 120 -6.88 23.01 -1.24
N LEU A 121 -5.62 22.61 -1.39
CA LEU A 121 -5.19 21.26 -1.16
C LEU A 121 -4.92 20.99 0.31
N THR A 122 -5.32 19.80 0.77
CA THR A 122 -4.98 19.28 2.09
C THR A 122 -4.57 17.83 1.95
N VAL A 123 -3.36 17.47 2.33
CA VAL A 123 -2.86 16.07 2.33
C VAL A 123 -2.99 15.51 3.74
N LEU A 124 -3.73 14.42 3.87
CA LEU A 124 -4.12 13.82 5.14
C LEU A 124 -3.74 12.33 5.15
N ALA A 125 -3.41 11.82 6.33
CA ALA A 125 -3.28 10.37 6.48
C ALA A 125 -4.65 9.70 6.34
N PRO A 126 -4.73 8.50 5.71
CA PRO A 126 -5.95 7.73 5.66
C PRO A 126 -6.50 7.39 7.05
N THR A 127 -7.82 7.30 7.16
CA THR A 127 -8.49 6.83 8.38
C THR A 127 -8.47 5.30 8.45
N THR A 128 -8.23 4.74 9.63
CA THR A 128 -8.18 3.29 9.81
C THR A 128 -9.48 2.75 10.38
N THR A 129 -9.99 1.68 9.77
CA THR A 129 -11.06 0.86 10.33
C THR A 129 -10.48 -0.47 10.76
N GLN A 130 -10.50 -0.74 12.06
CA GLN A 130 -9.99 -1.99 12.60
C GLN A 130 -11.02 -3.10 12.50
N TYR A 131 -10.55 -4.32 12.18
CA TYR A 131 -11.36 -5.53 12.17
C TYR A 131 -10.60 -6.72 12.76
N ASN A 132 -11.36 -7.71 13.24
CA ASN A 132 -10.79 -8.96 13.73
C ASN A 132 -11.02 -10.08 12.70
N ILE A 133 -10.14 -11.06 12.72
CA ILE A 133 -10.32 -12.33 12.01
C ILE A 133 -10.50 -13.42 13.05
N ASP A 134 -11.66 -14.10 12.99
CA ASP A 134 -11.98 -15.27 13.79
C ASP A 134 -12.59 -16.31 12.86
N ALA A 135 -11.84 -17.37 12.61
CA ALA A 135 -12.20 -18.43 11.70
C ALA A 135 -11.76 -19.81 12.19
N LYS A 136 -12.54 -20.82 11.83
CA LYS A 136 -12.18 -22.22 12.03
C LYS A 136 -12.15 -22.92 10.68
N TYR A 137 -11.20 -23.82 10.50
CA TYR A 137 -11.15 -24.65 9.32
C TYR A 137 -11.06 -26.14 9.67
N TYR A 138 -11.63 -26.94 8.82
CA TYR A 138 -11.63 -28.39 8.89
C TYR A 138 -10.88 -28.93 7.69
N ILE A 139 -10.07 -29.97 7.90
CA ILE A 139 -9.27 -30.57 6.84
C ILE A 139 -9.86 -31.89 6.36
N GLU A 140 -9.50 -32.32 5.17
CA GLU A 140 -9.81 -33.63 4.63
C GLU A 140 -9.14 -34.71 5.48
N LYS A 141 -9.82 -35.85 5.65
CA LYS A 141 -9.25 -37.01 6.35
C LYS A 141 -7.99 -37.50 5.61
N GLY A 142 -6.89 -37.60 6.35
CA GLY A 142 -5.60 -38.02 5.79
C GLY A 142 -4.71 -36.86 5.30
N ALA A 143 -5.20 -35.64 5.28
CA ALA A 143 -4.34 -34.49 5.02
C ALA A 143 -3.39 -34.21 6.20
N ASP A 144 -2.17 -33.78 5.90
CA ASP A 144 -1.21 -33.38 6.93
C ASP A 144 -1.59 -32.03 7.54
N ALA A 145 -2.07 -32.09 8.79
CA ALA A 145 -2.52 -30.90 9.51
C ALA A 145 -1.44 -29.83 9.66
N THR A 146 -0.16 -30.20 9.74
CA THR A 146 0.94 -29.24 9.88
C THR A 146 1.16 -28.48 8.58
N VAL A 147 1.16 -29.19 7.45
CA VAL A 147 1.30 -28.60 6.12
C VAL A 147 0.13 -27.71 5.78
N VAL A 148 -1.10 -28.19 6.04
CA VAL A 148 -2.32 -27.41 5.79
C VAL A 148 -2.35 -26.17 6.65
N LYS A 149 -1.96 -26.26 7.93
CA LYS A 149 -1.89 -25.11 8.83
C LYS A 149 -0.94 -24.03 8.30
N ALA A 150 0.27 -24.40 7.88
CA ALA A 150 1.22 -23.43 7.35
C ALA A 150 0.68 -22.69 6.11
N LYS A 151 -0.04 -23.42 5.22
CA LYS A 151 -0.67 -22.84 4.04
C LYS A 151 -1.89 -21.94 4.42
N ALA A 152 -2.67 -22.35 5.41
CA ALA A 152 -3.78 -21.56 5.91
C ALA A 152 -3.29 -20.24 6.55
N ASP A 153 -2.25 -20.30 7.38
CA ASP A 153 -1.62 -19.12 7.96
C ASP A 153 -1.11 -18.16 6.88
N LYS A 154 -0.52 -18.70 5.80
CA LYS A 154 -0.12 -17.89 4.65
C LYS A 154 -1.31 -17.25 3.95
N ALA A 155 -2.37 -18.00 3.66
CA ALA A 155 -3.58 -17.48 3.00
C ALA A 155 -4.23 -16.34 3.81
N VAL A 156 -4.24 -16.46 5.14
CA VAL A 156 -4.74 -15.39 6.03
C VAL A 156 -3.84 -14.16 5.95
N ASN A 157 -2.52 -14.32 5.96
CA ASN A 157 -1.60 -13.20 5.79
C ASN A 157 -1.77 -12.52 4.43
N ASP A 158 -1.92 -13.31 3.35
CA ASP A 158 -2.16 -12.79 2.00
C ASP A 158 -3.49 -11.99 1.95
N TYR A 159 -4.54 -12.47 2.65
CA TYR A 159 -5.79 -11.72 2.81
C TYR A 159 -5.58 -10.39 3.55
N VAL A 160 -4.85 -10.39 4.66
CA VAL A 160 -4.57 -9.17 5.44
C VAL A 160 -3.80 -8.14 4.60
N ILE A 161 -2.79 -8.58 3.85
CA ILE A 161 -2.03 -7.72 2.95
C ILE A 161 -2.92 -7.17 1.85
N TRP A 162 -3.70 -8.04 1.20
CA TRP A 162 -4.65 -7.64 0.16
C TRP A 162 -5.67 -6.63 0.69
N GLN A 163 -6.26 -6.88 1.87
CA GLN A 163 -7.30 -6.01 2.44
C GLN A 163 -6.78 -4.58 2.68
N LYS A 164 -5.59 -4.43 3.24
CA LYS A 164 -5.01 -3.13 3.56
C LYS A 164 -4.27 -2.44 2.41
N SER A 165 -4.08 -3.10 1.27
CA SER A 165 -3.27 -2.58 0.15
C SER A 165 -3.97 -1.53 -0.70
N LYS A 166 -5.26 -1.25 -0.47
CA LYS A 166 -6.05 -0.30 -1.25
C LYS A 166 -7.04 0.46 -0.36
N LEU A 167 -7.18 1.75 -0.63
CA LEU A 167 -8.20 2.60 -0.01
C LEU A 167 -9.61 2.20 -0.43
N GLY A 168 -10.60 2.45 0.41
CA GLY A 168 -12.01 2.21 0.12
C GLY A 168 -12.39 0.73 -0.06
N ARG A 169 -11.48 -0.20 0.21
CA ARG A 169 -11.80 -1.62 0.07
C ARG A 169 -12.63 -2.10 1.25
N ASP A 170 -13.90 -2.40 0.97
CA ASP A 170 -14.81 -2.97 1.96
C ASP A 170 -14.28 -4.27 2.54
N ILE A 171 -14.59 -4.52 3.81
CA ILE A 171 -14.26 -5.79 4.46
C ILE A 171 -15.29 -6.81 4.02
N VAL A 172 -14.87 -7.75 3.16
CA VAL A 172 -15.75 -8.78 2.58
C VAL A 172 -15.35 -10.15 3.09
N PRO A 173 -16.15 -10.77 4.00
CA PRO A 173 -15.82 -12.07 4.60
C PRO A 173 -15.66 -13.19 3.57
N SER A 174 -16.43 -13.17 2.49
CA SER A 174 -16.40 -14.20 1.44
C SER A 174 -15.03 -14.28 0.76
N ARG A 175 -14.26 -13.19 0.71
CA ARG A 175 -12.89 -13.22 0.17
C ARG A 175 -11.94 -14.02 1.07
N LEU A 176 -12.07 -13.89 2.39
CA LEU A 176 -11.30 -14.69 3.35
C LEU A 176 -11.66 -16.18 3.21
N VAL A 177 -12.96 -16.49 3.13
CA VAL A 177 -13.44 -17.86 2.91
C VAL A 177 -12.85 -18.44 1.63
N GLN A 178 -12.90 -17.69 0.52
CA GLN A 178 -12.34 -18.12 -0.75
C GLN A 178 -10.85 -18.45 -0.61
N MET A 179 -10.06 -17.53 -0.06
CA MET A 179 -8.61 -17.71 0.06
C MET A 179 -8.23 -18.90 0.95
N LEU A 180 -9.02 -19.17 1.99
CA LEU A 180 -8.84 -20.37 2.82
C LEU A 180 -9.28 -21.65 2.10
N MET A 181 -10.40 -21.62 1.37
CA MET A 181 -10.88 -22.78 0.62
C MET A 181 -9.99 -23.13 -0.57
N ASP A 182 -9.22 -22.18 -1.11
CA ASP A 182 -8.22 -22.42 -2.16
C ASP A 182 -6.97 -23.20 -1.63
N VAL A 183 -6.86 -23.37 -0.31
CA VAL A 183 -5.79 -24.16 0.30
C VAL A 183 -6.10 -25.65 0.18
N SER A 184 -5.28 -26.37 -0.60
CA SER A 184 -5.45 -27.82 -0.75
C SER A 184 -5.39 -28.54 0.60
N GLY A 185 -6.38 -29.39 0.85
CA GLY A 185 -6.56 -30.13 2.10
C GLY A 185 -7.51 -29.46 3.10
N ILE A 186 -7.98 -28.23 2.82
CA ILE A 186 -9.09 -27.64 3.58
C ILE A 186 -10.41 -28.09 2.94
N LYS A 187 -11.28 -28.66 3.75
CA LYS A 187 -12.61 -29.11 3.32
C LYS A 187 -13.70 -28.06 3.59
N ARG A 188 -13.62 -27.39 4.73
CA ARG A 188 -14.66 -26.45 5.16
C ARG A 188 -14.08 -25.34 6.03
N VAL A 189 -14.64 -24.16 5.91
CA VAL A 189 -14.27 -22.99 6.69
C VAL A 189 -15.51 -22.37 7.32
N GLU A 190 -15.40 -22.00 8.59
CA GLU A 190 -16.39 -21.23 9.34
C GLU A 190 -15.76 -19.90 9.73
N VAL A 191 -16.35 -18.79 9.29
CA VAL A 191 -15.86 -17.45 9.62
C VAL A 191 -16.88 -16.77 10.53
N THR A 192 -16.49 -16.44 11.75
CA THR A 192 -17.27 -15.66 12.71
C THR A 192 -17.00 -14.17 12.56
N ALA A 193 -15.75 -13.83 12.25
CA ALA A 193 -15.30 -12.48 11.93
C ALA A 193 -14.24 -12.54 10.80
N PRO A 194 -14.16 -11.53 9.94
CA PRO A 194 -14.92 -10.27 9.94
C PRO A 194 -16.36 -10.45 9.46
N ILE A 195 -17.19 -9.45 9.77
CA ILE A 195 -18.48 -9.24 9.10
C ILE A 195 -18.30 -8.23 7.97
N PHE A 196 -19.23 -8.20 7.01
CA PHE A 196 -19.23 -7.17 5.98
C PHE A 196 -19.24 -5.78 6.63
N THR A 197 -18.25 -4.96 6.27
CA THR A 197 -18.13 -3.61 6.79
C THR A 197 -17.69 -2.68 5.64
N PRO A 198 -18.54 -1.68 5.30
CA PRO A 198 -18.16 -0.69 4.30
C PRO A 198 -17.04 0.20 4.82
N ILE A 199 -16.12 0.55 3.94
CA ILE A 199 -14.99 1.44 4.22
C ILE A 199 -15.19 2.76 3.47
N ALA A 200 -14.79 3.88 4.08
CA ALA A 200 -14.85 5.18 3.40
C ALA A 200 -14.03 5.17 2.11
N GLU A 201 -14.70 5.37 0.98
CA GLU A 201 -14.20 5.05 -0.37
C GLU A 201 -12.83 5.65 -0.68
N GLN A 202 -12.59 6.91 -0.33
CA GLN A 202 -11.36 7.62 -0.70
C GLN A 202 -10.38 7.84 0.46
N SER A 203 -10.82 7.67 1.70
CA SER A 203 -10.02 7.99 2.87
C SER A 203 -9.80 6.84 3.83
N GLY A 204 -10.51 5.72 3.66
CA GLY A 204 -10.51 4.61 4.60
C GLY A 204 -9.59 3.48 4.20
N VAL A 205 -8.91 2.89 5.18
CA VAL A 205 -8.16 1.63 5.03
C VAL A 205 -8.52 0.66 6.15
N ALA A 206 -8.77 -0.60 5.81
CA ALA A 206 -9.07 -1.63 6.79
C ALA A 206 -7.78 -2.29 7.32
N VAL A 207 -7.63 -2.36 8.63
CA VAL A 207 -6.46 -2.91 9.30
C VAL A 207 -6.85 -4.03 10.26
N ALA A 208 -6.26 -5.22 10.09
CA ALA A 208 -6.50 -6.34 11.01
C ALA A 208 -5.90 -6.05 12.39
N ASN A 209 -6.70 -6.26 13.44
CA ASN A 209 -6.30 -6.08 14.83
C ASN A 209 -5.94 -7.42 15.48
N THR A 210 -6.87 -8.37 15.50
CA THR A 210 -6.68 -9.70 16.07
C THR A 210 -6.90 -10.75 14.99
N ILE A 211 -6.02 -11.75 14.94
CA ILE A 211 -6.12 -12.86 13.98
C ILE A 211 -6.15 -14.17 14.78
N ALA A 212 -7.31 -14.84 14.77
CA ALA A 212 -7.52 -16.14 15.37
C ALA A 212 -8.05 -17.10 14.29
N VAL A 213 -7.17 -17.92 13.74
CA VAL A 213 -7.55 -18.95 12.76
C VAL A 213 -7.13 -20.31 13.28
N VAL A 214 -8.11 -21.18 13.54
CA VAL A 214 -7.91 -22.41 14.31
C VAL A 214 -8.28 -23.64 13.49
N PHE A 215 -7.41 -24.62 13.50
CA PHE A 215 -7.76 -25.97 13.07
C PHE A 215 -8.79 -26.60 14.01
N ALA A 216 -9.94 -27.02 13.50
CA ALA A 216 -11.06 -27.49 14.30
C ALA A 216 -11.30 -29.02 14.19
N GLY A 217 -10.58 -29.68 13.29
CA GLY A 217 -10.68 -31.15 13.13
C GLY A 217 -10.59 -31.60 11.68
N SER A 218 -10.66 -32.93 11.47
CA SER A 218 -10.73 -33.52 10.15
C SER A 218 -12.12 -34.13 9.91
N GLU A 219 -12.62 -34.03 8.68
CA GLU A 219 -13.95 -34.49 8.27
C GLU A 219 -13.82 -35.51 7.12
N GLU A 220 -14.68 -36.52 7.10
CA GLU A 220 -14.89 -37.40 5.94
C GLU A 220 -15.82 -36.77 4.91
N GLU A 221 -15.85 -37.28 3.67
CA GLU A 221 -16.85 -36.90 2.67
C GLU A 221 -18.28 -37.24 3.09
#